data_d6d7690ca9f56580a161cd58342cf7ce
#
_entry.id   d6d7690ca9f56580a161cd58342cf7ce
#
_cell.length_a   1.000
_cell.length_b   1.000
_cell.length_c   1.000
_cell.angle_alpha   90.00
_cell.angle_beta   90.00
_cell.angle_gamma   90.00
#
_symmetry.space_group_name_H-M   'P 1'
#
loop_
_entity.id
_entity.type
_entity.pdbx_description
1 polymer ?
#
loop_
_entity_poly.entity_id
_entity_poly.type
_entity_poly.pdbx_seq_one_letter_code
_entity_poly.pdbx_strand_id
1 'polypeptide(L)'
;MIQNNILWSPLQIGGLTTKNRFAVLPMECADAAEGGHLSQDMQMRYDRYAEGGAGLVFLEAVTLQHETRSRDRQLLLDVYKKESREEWERFVASFKAKHPSTLLIFQYHHAGETSGGHPLGAAAAASRCAGLRAGTAGGPGRG
;
A
#
# COMPACT_ATOMS: atom_id res chain seq x y z
N MET A 1 -34.27 -23.94 0.47
CA MET A 1 -32.92 -23.82 1.03
C MET A 1 -31.99 -23.50 -0.13
N ILE A 2 -31.45 -22.30 -0.20
CA ILE A 2 -30.47 -21.94 -1.24
C ILE A 2 -29.16 -22.61 -0.86
N GLN A 3 -28.96 -23.82 -1.38
CA GLN A 3 -27.73 -24.58 -1.25
C GLN A 3 -26.76 -24.18 -2.35
N ASN A 4 -26.20 -23.01 -2.29
CA ASN A 4 -24.93 -22.74 -2.95
C ASN A 4 -24.41 -21.41 -2.41
N ASN A 5 -23.79 -21.51 -1.27
CA ASN A 5 -23.13 -20.34 -0.74
C ASN A 5 -21.79 -20.17 -1.47
N ILE A 6 -21.86 -19.79 -2.76
CA ILE A 6 -20.70 -19.56 -3.62
C ILE A 6 -19.67 -18.63 -2.96
N LEU A 7 -20.13 -17.71 -2.12
CA LEU A 7 -19.27 -16.79 -1.41
C LEU A 7 -18.31 -17.49 -0.44
N TRP A 8 -18.73 -18.64 0.10
CA TRP A 8 -17.90 -19.43 1.02
C TRP A 8 -17.08 -20.50 0.31
N SER A 9 -17.23 -20.67 -1.01
CA SER A 9 -16.42 -21.62 -1.77
C SER A 9 -15.01 -21.04 -2.02
N PRO A 10 -13.99 -21.90 -2.03
CA PRO A 10 -12.63 -21.49 -2.39
C PRO A 10 -12.59 -20.88 -3.79
N LEU A 11 -11.67 -19.98 -4.01
CA LEU A 11 -11.38 -19.38 -5.31
C LEU A 11 -9.91 -19.55 -5.62
N GLN A 12 -9.61 -20.09 -6.78
CA GLN A 12 -8.24 -20.17 -7.29
C GLN A 12 -7.89 -18.89 -8.06
N ILE A 13 -6.76 -18.29 -7.70
CA ILE A 13 -6.21 -17.08 -8.32
C ILE A 13 -4.77 -17.38 -8.71
N GLY A 14 -4.54 -17.72 -9.97
CA GLY A 14 -3.23 -18.21 -10.40
C GLY A 14 -2.79 -19.46 -9.63
N GLY A 15 -1.63 -19.41 -9.01
CA GLY A 15 -1.11 -20.50 -8.16
C GLY A 15 -1.59 -20.49 -6.70
N LEU A 16 -2.47 -19.54 -6.32
CA LEU A 16 -2.94 -19.37 -4.95
C LEU A 16 -4.43 -19.74 -4.84
N THR A 17 -4.85 -20.20 -3.66
CA THR A 17 -6.25 -20.50 -3.39
C THR A 17 -6.70 -19.75 -2.13
N THR A 18 -7.80 -19.00 -2.24
CA THR A 18 -8.45 -18.37 -1.09
C THR A 18 -9.39 -19.36 -0.42
N LYS A 19 -9.61 -19.22 0.90
CA LYS A 19 -10.58 -20.06 1.64
C LYS A 19 -12.03 -19.77 1.28
N ASN A 20 -12.33 -18.59 0.74
CA ASN A 20 -13.65 -18.12 0.32
C ASN A 20 -13.50 -16.96 -0.67
N ARG A 21 -14.61 -16.33 -1.06
CA ARG A 21 -14.66 -15.24 -2.05
C ARG A 21 -14.84 -13.86 -1.43
N PHE A 22 -14.62 -13.71 -0.12
CA PHE A 22 -14.62 -12.42 0.54
C PHE A 22 -13.24 -11.79 0.45
N ALA A 23 -13.20 -10.56 -0.05
CA ALA A 23 -11.99 -9.75 -0.12
C ALA A 23 -12.19 -8.42 0.59
N VAL A 24 -11.23 -8.04 1.42
CA VAL A 24 -11.12 -6.68 1.96
C VAL A 24 -10.31 -5.86 0.97
N LEU A 25 -10.93 -4.81 0.44
CA LEU A 25 -10.31 -3.92 -0.54
C LEU A 25 -9.31 -2.97 0.14
N PRO A 26 -8.31 -2.48 -0.58
CA PRO A 26 -7.31 -1.55 -0.05
C PRO A 26 -7.94 -0.18 0.21
N MET A 27 -8.00 0.23 1.46
CA MET A 27 -8.52 1.54 1.86
C MET A 27 -7.54 2.21 2.82
N GLU A 28 -7.07 3.38 2.44
CA GLU A 28 -6.19 4.19 3.28
C GLU A 28 -6.92 4.71 4.51
N CYS A 29 -6.42 4.33 5.69
CA CYS A 29 -6.95 4.78 6.97
C CYS A 29 -6.13 5.89 7.62
N ALA A 30 -4.95 6.21 7.08
CA ALA A 30 -4.03 7.20 7.62
C ALA A 30 -3.72 6.97 9.12
N ASP A 31 -3.58 5.71 9.49
CA ASP A 31 -3.33 5.25 10.86
C ASP A 31 -1.90 4.73 11.08
N ALA A 32 -1.00 4.93 10.12
CA ALA A 32 0.42 4.67 10.33
C ALA A 32 0.97 5.49 11.51
N ALA A 33 1.99 4.99 12.17
CA ALA A 33 2.77 5.75 13.13
C ALA A 33 3.57 6.85 12.42
N GLU A 34 4.21 7.72 13.20
CA GLU A 34 5.06 8.79 12.67
C GLU A 34 6.08 8.23 11.67
N GLY A 35 6.36 8.97 10.60
CA GLY A 35 7.28 8.53 9.57
C GLY A 35 6.76 7.46 8.61
N GLY A 36 5.50 6.99 8.79
CA GLY A 36 4.91 5.93 7.97
C GLY A 36 5.17 4.52 8.48
N HIS A 37 5.67 4.40 9.73
CA HIS A 37 5.88 3.11 10.40
C HIS A 37 4.58 2.38 10.71
N LEU A 38 4.67 1.07 10.94
CA LEU A 38 3.51 0.24 11.28
C LEU A 38 3.01 0.58 12.69
N SER A 39 1.79 1.10 12.80
CA SER A 39 1.16 1.33 14.11
C SER A 39 0.53 0.05 14.65
N GLN A 40 0.27 0.01 15.96
CA GLN A 40 -0.49 -1.06 16.58
C GLN A 40 -1.93 -1.09 16.08
N ASP A 41 -2.55 0.08 15.89
CA ASP A 41 -3.93 0.21 15.41
C ASP A 41 -4.08 -0.37 13.99
N MET A 42 -3.14 -0.05 13.10
CA MET A 42 -3.07 -0.63 11.76
C MET A 42 -2.97 -2.16 11.83
N GLN A 43 -2.04 -2.71 12.62
CA GLN A 43 -1.86 -4.15 12.76
C GLN A 43 -3.11 -4.84 13.29
N MET A 44 -3.74 -4.30 14.34
CA MET A 44 -5.00 -4.81 14.89
C MET A 44 -6.15 -4.76 13.86
N ARG A 45 -6.21 -3.72 13.03
CA ARG A 45 -7.21 -3.60 11.98
C ARG A 45 -7.09 -4.73 10.96
N TYR A 46 -5.88 -5.03 10.51
CA TYR A 46 -5.65 -6.16 9.59
C TYR A 46 -5.91 -7.52 10.22
N ASP A 47 -5.53 -7.72 11.47
CA ASP A 47 -5.89 -8.93 12.23
C ASP A 47 -7.42 -9.11 12.26
N ARG A 48 -8.19 -8.07 12.59
CA ARG A 48 -9.67 -8.11 12.61
C ARG A 48 -10.29 -8.44 11.26
N TYR A 49 -9.73 -7.96 10.15
CA TYR A 49 -10.20 -8.33 8.81
C TYR A 49 -10.05 -9.83 8.54
N ALA A 50 -8.95 -10.40 8.92
CA ALA A 50 -8.70 -11.84 8.77
C ALA A 50 -9.54 -12.69 9.73
N GLU A 51 -9.70 -12.25 10.99
CA GLU A 51 -10.57 -12.84 12.02
C GLU A 51 -12.05 -12.81 11.61
N GLY A 52 -12.48 -11.73 10.93
CA GLY A 52 -13.81 -11.60 10.33
C GLY A 52 -14.07 -12.57 9.19
N GLY A 53 -13.10 -13.39 8.83
CA GLY A 53 -13.24 -14.50 7.89
C GLY A 53 -12.86 -14.20 6.46
N ALA A 54 -12.33 -13.02 6.12
CA ALA A 54 -11.90 -12.71 4.76
C ALA A 54 -10.85 -13.71 4.24
N GLY A 55 -11.05 -14.20 3.01
CA GLY A 55 -10.08 -15.07 2.33
C GLY A 55 -8.93 -14.32 1.72
N LEU A 56 -9.16 -13.04 1.40
CA LEU A 56 -8.20 -12.16 0.77
C LEU A 56 -8.25 -10.79 1.44
N VAL A 57 -7.09 -10.25 1.81
CA VAL A 57 -6.97 -8.93 2.40
C VAL A 57 -5.92 -8.15 1.63
N PHE A 58 -6.31 -7.01 1.06
CA PHE A 58 -5.37 -6.05 0.49
C PHE A 58 -4.89 -5.09 1.56
N LEU A 59 -3.59 -4.91 1.65
CA LEU A 59 -3.03 -3.78 2.37
C LEU A 59 -3.39 -2.48 1.63
N GLU A 60 -3.60 -1.43 2.39
CA GLU A 60 -3.74 -0.08 1.85
C GLU A 60 -2.49 0.37 1.08
N ALA A 61 -2.57 1.53 0.46
CA ALA A 61 -1.48 2.09 -0.34
C ALA A 61 -0.19 2.25 0.47
N VAL A 62 0.81 1.41 0.17
CA VAL A 62 2.14 1.42 0.78
C VAL A 62 3.12 2.08 -0.18
N THR A 63 3.78 3.15 0.24
CA THR A 63 4.85 3.76 -0.55
C THR A 63 6.19 3.10 -0.29
N LEU A 64 7.08 3.15 -1.29
CA LEU A 64 8.43 2.58 -1.21
C LEU A 64 9.51 3.62 -0.91
N GLN A 65 9.15 4.89 -0.93
CA GLN A 65 10.04 6.03 -0.68
C GLN A 65 9.30 7.11 0.11
N HIS A 66 9.99 7.73 1.04
CA HIS A 66 9.42 8.75 1.91
C HIS A 66 8.81 9.92 1.14
N GLU A 67 9.49 10.36 0.07
CA GLU A 67 9.12 11.51 -0.74
C GLU A 67 7.90 11.26 -1.64
N THR A 68 7.50 10.01 -1.81
CA THR A 68 6.41 9.63 -2.72
C THR A 68 5.08 9.40 -2.02
N ARG A 69 5.01 9.71 -0.70
CA ARG A 69 3.78 9.63 0.08
C ARG A 69 2.78 10.70 -0.36
N SER A 70 1.51 10.36 -0.34
CA SER A 70 0.42 11.31 -0.58
C SER A 70 0.05 12.11 0.68
N ARG A 71 0.39 11.57 1.86
CA ARG A 71 0.07 12.17 3.18
C ARG A 71 1.02 11.66 4.27
N ASP A 72 1.08 12.37 5.40
CA ASP A 72 2.03 12.08 6.48
C ASP A 72 1.87 10.70 7.12
N ARG A 73 0.65 10.25 7.33
CA ARG A 73 0.35 8.96 7.98
C ARG A 73 0.05 7.84 7.00
N GLN A 74 0.56 7.94 5.78
CA GLN A 74 0.54 6.84 4.83
C GLN A 74 1.65 5.84 5.16
N LEU A 75 1.36 4.55 5.02
CA LEU A 75 2.31 3.47 5.25
C LEU A 75 3.52 3.56 4.33
N LEU A 76 4.70 3.34 4.88
CA LEU A 76 5.97 3.37 4.19
C LEU A 76 6.73 2.05 4.37
N LEU A 77 7.08 1.40 3.28
CA LEU A 77 8.10 0.37 3.22
C LEU A 77 9.34 0.98 2.54
N ASP A 78 10.21 1.62 3.32
CA ASP A 78 11.44 2.18 2.76
C ASP A 78 12.40 1.05 2.39
N VAL A 79 12.44 0.71 1.10
CA VAL A 79 13.23 -0.42 0.61
C VAL A 79 14.73 -0.22 0.74
N TYR A 80 15.18 1.02 0.94
CA TYR A 80 16.60 1.35 1.14
C TYR A 80 17.02 1.25 2.61
N LYS A 81 16.08 1.21 3.55
CA LYS A 81 16.35 1.08 4.99
C LYS A 81 16.13 -0.34 5.46
N LYS A 82 17.16 -0.93 6.05
CA LYS A 82 17.12 -2.29 6.59
C LYS A 82 16.05 -2.43 7.67
N GLU A 83 15.99 -1.46 8.57
CA GLU A 83 15.05 -1.44 9.71
C GLU A 83 13.59 -1.46 9.25
N SER A 84 13.28 -0.71 8.16
CA SER A 84 11.94 -0.70 7.58
C SER A 84 11.58 -2.06 6.97
N ARG A 85 12.50 -2.69 6.23
CA ARG A 85 12.26 -4.03 5.69
C ARG A 85 12.02 -5.05 6.80
N GLU A 86 12.85 -5.05 7.84
CA GLU A 86 12.71 -5.96 8.98
C GLU A 86 11.39 -5.75 9.75
N GLU A 87 10.92 -4.50 9.87
CA GLU A 87 9.63 -4.17 10.47
C GLU A 87 8.48 -4.84 9.67
N TRP A 88 8.49 -4.69 8.36
CA TRP A 88 7.50 -5.29 7.49
C TRP A 88 7.58 -6.83 7.43
N GLU A 89 8.77 -7.39 7.43
CA GLU A 89 8.99 -8.84 7.51
C GLU A 89 8.38 -9.41 8.80
N ARG A 90 8.61 -8.77 9.94
CA ARG A 90 8.00 -9.17 11.23
C ARG A 90 6.48 -9.10 11.19
N PHE A 91 5.91 -8.03 10.64
CA PHE A 91 4.47 -7.90 10.49
C PHE A 91 3.89 -9.02 9.63
N VAL A 92 4.44 -9.25 8.43
CA VAL A 92 3.97 -10.30 7.51
C VAL A 92 4.09 -11.67 8.16
N ALA A 93 5.20 -11.98 8.81
CA ALA A 93 5.40 -13.25 9.50
C ALA A 93 4.38 -13.45 10.61
N SER A 94 4.15 -12.43 11.44
CA SER A 94 3.14 -12.45 12.52
C SER A 94 1.74 -12.65 11.97
N PHE A 95 1.34 -11.87 10.94
CA PHE A 95 0.04 -11.98 10.31
C PHE A 95 -0.19 -13.39 9.74
N LYS A 96 0.78 -13.92 9.00
CA LYS A 96 0.67 -15.25 8.41
C LYS A 96 0.64 -16.38 9.45
N ALA A 97 1.34 -16.22 10.55
CA ALA A 97 1.30 -17.19 11.66
C ALA A 97 -0.08 -17.24 12.32
N LYS A 98 -0.73 -16.08 12.50
CA LYS A 98 -2.09 -15.98 13.07
C LYS A 98 -3.17 -16.39 12.07
N HIS A 99 -3.01 -16.05 10.78
CA HIS A 99 -4.03 -16.16 9.74
C HIS A 99 -3.53 -16.93 8.50
N PRO A 100 -3.11 -18.21 8.66
CA PRO A 100 -2.44 -18.97 7.58
C PRO A 100 -3.33 -19.20 6.35
N SER A 101 -4.66 -19.13 6.50
CA SER A 101 -5.62 -19.33 5.41
C SER A 101 -6.12 -18.03 4.76
N THR A 102 -5.59 -16.87 5.17
CA THR A 102 -5.91 -15.57 4.58
C THR A 102 -4.75 -15.10 3.72
N LEU A 103 -5.02 -14.78 2.46
CA LEU A 103 -4.03 -14.18 1.57
C LEU A 103 -3.90 -12.69 1.89
N LEU A 104 -2.66 -12.21 2.01
CA LEU A 104 -2.33 -10.81 2.21
C LEU A 104 -1.65 -10.28 0.95
N ILE A 105 -2.23 -9.24 0.35
CA ILE A 105 -1.74 -8.62 -0.89
C ILE A 105 -1.29 -7.19 -0.59
N PHE A 106 -0.11 -6.81 -1.05
CA PHE A 106 0.39 -5.45 -0.95
C PHE A 106 -0.11 -4.61 -2.12
N GLN A 107 -0.62 -3.42 -1.83
CA GLN A 107 -0.86 -2.39 -2.84
C GLN A 107 0.28 -1.37 -2.75
N TYR A 108 1.18 -1.38 -3.73
CA TYR A 108 2.22 -0.36 -3.80
C TYR A 108 1.70 0.92 -4.44
N HIS A 109 2.15 2.06 -3.91
CA HIS A 109 1.70 3.39 -4.31
C HIS A 109 2.87 4.33 -4.54
N HIS A 110 2.69 5.25 -5.48
CA HIS A 110 3.58 6.37 -5.74
C HIS A 110 2.72 7.57 -6.12
N ALA A 111 2.71 8.60 -5.27
CA ALA A 111 1.81 9.75 -5.45
C ALA A 111 2.17 10.65 -6.64
N GLY A 112 3.37 10.53 -7.22
CA GLY A 112 3.78 11.33 -8.39
C GLY A 112 3.74 12.83 -8.10
N GLU A 113 3.04 13.58 -8.93
CA GLU A 113 2.89 15.04 -8.78
C GLU A 113 2.10 15.44 -7.54
N THR A 114 1.26 14.53 -7.01
CA THR A 114 0.48 14.76 -5.80
C THR A 114 1.20 14.36 -4.52
N SER A 115 2.50 14.08 -4.60
CA SER A 115 3.37 13.86 -3.43
C SER A 115 3.45 15.13 -2.59
N GLY A 116 2.41 15.48 -1.86
CA GLY A 116 2.22 16.79 -1.24
C GLY A 116 1.80 16.78 0.21
N GLY A 117 1.53 15.62 0.76
CA GLY A 117 1.24 15.49 2.20
C GLY A 117 2.47 15.67 3.08
N HIS A 118 3.65 15.81 2.49
CA HIS A 118 4.91 16.03 3.20
C HIS A 118 5.65 17.22 2.63
N PRO A 119 6.20 18.15 3.45
CA PRO A 119 6.90 19.36 2.98
C PRO A 119 8.03 19.07 1.98
N LEU A 120 8.72 17.94 2.14
CA LEU A 120 9.80 17.52 1.22
C LEU A 120 9.26 17.02 -0.12
N GLY A 121 8.10 16.34 -0.12
CA GLY A 121 7.46 15.84 -1.36
C GLY A 121 6.97 16.99 -2.25
N ALA A 122 6.36 18.01 -1.67
CA ALA A 122 5.92 19.20 -2.40
C ALA A 122 7.08 19.94 -3.07
N ALA A 123 8.22 20.07 -2.38
CA ALA A 123 9.42 20.72 -2.93
C ALA A 123 10.04 19.90 -4.07
N ALA A 124 10.11 18.57 -3.94
CA ALA A 124 10.64 17.67 -4.96
C ALA A 124 9.74 17.60 -6.20
N ALA A 125 8.42 17.62 -6.03
CA ALA A 125 7.45 17.69 -7.14
C ALA A 125 7.54 19.01 -7.89
N ALA A 126 7.60 20.13 -7.17
CA ALA A 126 7.73 21.46 -7.76
C ALA A 126 9.03 21.61 -8.56
N SER A 127 10.15 21.08 -8.05
CA SER A 127 11.44 21.08 -8.75
C SER A 127 11.42 20.29 -10.06
N ARG A 128 10.76 19.13 -10.07
CA ARG A 128 10.63 18.28 -11.28
C ARG A 128 9.72 18.93 -12.34
N CYS A 129 8.61 19.55 -11.92
CA CYS A 129 7.73 20.28 -12.83
C CYS A 129 8.41 21.53 -13.43
N ALA A 130 9.24 22.22 -12.68
CA ALA A 130 10.02 23.36 -13.18
C ALA A 130 11.03 22.93 -14.25
N GLY A 131 11.69 21.79 -14.09
CA GLY A 131 12.62 21.21 -15.08
C GLY A 131 11.94 20.81 -16.39
N LEU A 132 10.71 20.27 -16.33
CA LEU A 132 9.92 19.90 -17.52
C LEU A 132 9.42 21.11 -18.32
N ARG A 133 9.19 22.26 -17.69
CA ARG A 133 8.74 23.50 -18.40
C ARG A 133 9.87 24.22 -19.10
N ALA A 134 11.12 24.03 -18.68
CA ALA A 134 12.29 24.70 -19.30
C ALA A 134 12.72 24.03 -20.63
N GLY A 135 12.24 22.83 -20.95
CA GLY A 135 12.62 22.07 -22.15
C GLY A 135 11.78 22.33 -23.41
N THR A 136 10.72 23.14 -23.36
CA THR A 136 9.77 23.32 -24.49
C THR A 136 9.86 24.66 -25.23
N ALA A 137 10.85 25.51 -24.94
CA ALA A 137 11.04 26.79 -25.62
C ALA A 137 12.20 26.76 -26.61
N GLY A 138 12.22 25.82 -27.52
CA GLY A 138 13.17 25.74 -28.65
C GLY A 138 12.42 25.50 -29.97
N GLY A 139 11.62 26.47 -30.42
CA GLY A 139 11.05 26.46 -31.75
C GLY A 139 12.15 26.78 -32.82
N PRO A 140 12.13 26.13 -34.02
CA PRO A 140 13.12 26.37 -35.05
C PRO A 140 12.93 27.77 -35.63
N GLY A 141 13.97 28.60 -35.49
CA GLY A 141 14.08 29.85 -36.22
C GLY A 141 14.07 29.57 -37.73
N ARG A 142 13.15 30.19 -38.44
CA ARG A 142 13.21 30.28 -39.90
C ARG A 142 14.23 31.39 -40.25
N GLY A 143 15.29 31.01 -40.92
CA GLY A 143 16.12 31.85 -41.71
C GLY A 143 16.03 31.41 -43.15
#